data_c6c7bf92d7e45203a1e8bcd3416d959b
#
_entry.id   c6c7bf92d7e45203a1e8bcd3416d959b
#
_cell.length_a   1.000
_cell.length_b   1.000
_cell.length_c   1.000
_cell.angle_alpha   90.00
_cell.angle_beta   90.00
_cell.angle_gamma   90.00
#
_symmetry.space_group_name_H-M   'P 1'
#
loop_
_entity.id
_entity.type
_entity.pdbx_description
1 polymer ?
#
loop_
_entity_poly.entity_id
_entity_poly.type
_entity_poly.pdbx_seq_one_letter_code
_entity_poly.pdbx_strand_id
1 'polypeptide(L)'
;MVYVPFLDHPRPIAFAHRGGAAHAPENSWSAFEHAVKLGYAYLETDARATSDGKLMAFHDLNLDRVTDAVGPISLKPYRVVAALRVAGTEPIPLIEDLLGAWPDLRFNIDLKDEGGIPLLPGVLRRTGAWDRVCVTSFSGARLRAARKLLDHPVCMTTSPSAIAAVRYSIGPRLPRSAGPGRAEGPPTRRLARRLSNAGARCTQVPGRVATRSFVRRAHALGLDVHVWTINDRAAMTRFLDLDVDGIMTDDIETLRAVLIERGQWYPRTGA
;
A
#
# COMPACT_ATOMS: atom_id res chain seq x y z
N MET A 1 17.99 1.17 -13.17
CA MET A 1 16.88 1.03 -12.20
C MET A 1 16.20 -0.29 -12.50
N VAL A 2 15.90 -1.13 -11.50
CA VAL A 2 15.16 -2.39 -11.75
C VAL A 2 13.71 -2.00 -12.04
N TYR A 3 13.17 -2.48 -13.16
CA TYR A 3 11.75 -2.29 -13.51
C TYR A 3 10.84 -2.96 -12.47
N VAL A 4 9.81 -2.26 -12.04
CA VAL A 4 8.84 -2.72 -11.04
C VAL A 4 7.44 -2.48 -11.59
N PRO A 5 6.78 -3.51 -12.13
CA PRO A 5 5.48 -3.36 -12.80
C PRO A 5 4.41 -2.68 -11.94
N PHE A 6 4.39 -2.97 -10.63
CA PHE A 6 3.47 -2.32 -9.69
C PHE A 6 3.59 -0.78 -9.69
N LEU A 7 4.81 -0.23 -9.83
CA LEU A 7 5.08 1.21 -9.80
C LEU A 7 5.11 1.85 -11.19
N ASP A 8 4.86 1.07 -12.25
CA ASP A 8 4.81 1.55 -13.63
C ASP A 8 3.47 2.23 -13.91
N HIS A 9 3.36 3.46 -13.45
CA HIS A 9 2.17 4.30 -13.56
C HIS A 9 2.58 5.78 -13.48
N PRO A 10 1.91 6.69 -14.19
CA PRO A 10 2.14 8.12 -13.99
C PRO A 10 1.94 8.55 -12.53
N ARG A 11 2.73 9.51 -12.09
CA ARG A 11 2.65 10.03 -10.73
C ARG A 11 1.92 11.37 -10.66
N PRO A 12 1.27 11.66 -9.55
CA PRO A 12 1.15 10.86 -8.32
C PRO A 12 0.19 9.68 -8.45
N ILE A 13 0.45 8.59 -7.72
CA ILE A 13 -0.45 7.43 -7.62
C ILE A 13 -1.55 7.73 -6.59
N ALA A 14 -2.79 7.54 -6.97
CA ALA A 14 -3.93 7.62 -6.07
C ALA A 14 -4.29 6.22 -5.55
N PHE A 15 -4.23 6.01 -4.23
CA PHE A 15 -4.62 4.76 -3.59
C PHE A 15 -5.95 4.92 -2.86
N ALA A 16 -6.92 4.05 -3.16
CA ALA A 16 -8.15 3.94 -2.39
C ALA A 16 -7.88 3.09 -1.13
N HIS A 17 -7.65 3.74 0.02
CA HIS A 17 -7.37 3.10 1.29
C HIS A 17 -8.57 2.31 1.77
N ARG A 18 -8.42 0.98 1.94
CA ARG A 18 -9.51 0.04 2.24
C ARG A 18 -10.71 0.15 1.29
N GLY A 19 -10.44 0.53 0.02
CA GLY A 19 -11.47 0.77 -0.98
C GLY A 19 -12.09 2.17 -0.98
N GLY A 20 -11.74 3.06 -0.02
CA GLY A 20 -12.35 4.39 0.13
C GLY A 20 -13.36 4.43 1.27
N ALA A 21 -12.87 4.23 2.49
CA ALA A 21 -13.67 4.02 3.71
C ALA A 21 -14.52 5.23 4.16
N ALA A 22 -14.39 6.40 3.53
CA ALA A 22 -15.27 7.55 3.80
C ALA A 22 -16.66 7.41 3.16
N HIS A 23 -16.82 6.57 2.14
CA HIS A 23 -18.04 6.50 1.31
C HIS A 23 -18.76 5.15 1.41
N ALA A 24 -18.07 4.11 1.89
CA ALA A 24 -18.62 2.77 2.05
C ALA A 24 -17.89 2.05 3.20
N PRO A 25 -18.42 0.92 3.72
CA PRO A 25 -17.72 0.17 4.76
C PRO A 25 -16.31 -0.26 4.32
N GLU A 26 -15.32 -0.07 5.20
CA GLU A 26 -13.92 -0.39 4.90
C GLU A 26 -13.72 -1.85 4.47
N ASN A 27 -12.80 -2.10 3.52
CA ASN A 27 -12.45 -3.43 3.02
C ASN A 27 -13.65 -4.24 2.49
N SER A 28 -14.70 -3.58 2.01
CA SER A 28 -15.92 -4.23 1.46
C SER A 28 -15.94 -4.19 -0.07
N TRP A 29 -16.77 -5.05 -0.66
CA TRP A 29 -17.00 -5.06 -2.11
C TRP A 29 -17.50 -3.71 -2.60
N SER A 30 -18.48 -3.12 -1.92
CA SER A 30 -19.05 -1.82 -2.30
C SER A 30 -18.01 -0.70 -2.29
N ALA A 31 -17.08 -0.68 -1.30
CA ALA A 31 -15.99 0.28 -1.27
C ALA A 31 -15.04 0.12 -2.46
N PHE A 32 -14.58 -1.09 -2.75
CA PHE A 32 -13.69 -1.34 -3.88
C PHE A 32 -14.37 -1.06 -5.22
N GLU A 33 -15.62 -1.49 -5.41
CA GLU A 33 -16.39 -1.19 -6.62
C GLU A 33 -16.58 0.31 -6.84
N HIS A 34 -16.80 1.09 -5.78
CA HIS A 34 -16.91 2.53 -5.87
C HIS A 34 -15.61 3.15 -6.36
N ALA A 35 -14.47 2.77 -5.79
CA ALA A 35 -13.16 3.22 -6.25
C ALA A 35 -12.91 2.87 -7.73
N VAL A 36 -13.26 1.65 -8.12
CA VAL A 36 -13.14 1.17 -9.51
C VAL A 36 -14.00 1.99 -10.47
N LYS A 37 -15.25 2.29 -10.09
CA LYS A 37 -16.17 3.14 -10.88
C LYS A 37 -15.65 4.58 -11.02
N LEU A 38 -14.96 5.10 -10.02
CA LEU A 38 -14.29 6.40 -10.08
C LEU A 38 -13.03 6.42 -10.95
N GLY A 39 -12.54 5.24 -11.39
CA GLY A 39 -11.35 5.13 -12.24
C GLY A 39 -10.04 4.92 -11.49
N TYR A 40 -10.05 4.55 -10.23
CA TYR A 40 -8.84 4.22 -9.48
C TYR A 40 -8.13 3.01 -10.08
N ALA A 41 -6.82 3.13 -10.28
CA ALA A 41 -5.95 2.04 -10.74
C ALA A 41 -5.29 1.28 -9.58
N TYR A 42 -5.31 1.86 -8.37
CA TYR A 42 -4.69 1.30 -7.18
C TYR A 42 -5.69 1.21 -6.03
N LEU A 43 -5.82 0.01 -5.51
CA LEU A 43 -6.59 -0.29 -4.31
C LEU A 43 -5.65 -0.67 -3.18
N GLU A 44 -5.98 -0.27 -1.96
CA GLU A 44 -5.26 -0.69 -0.77
C GLU A 44 -6.18 -1.52 0.10
N THR A 45 -5.64 -2.56 0.73
CA THR A 45 -6.38 -3.48 1.60
C THR A 45 -5.48 -4.09 2.66
N ASP A 46 -6.11 -4.51 3.75
CA ASP A 46 -5.49 -5.20 4.87
C ASP A 46 -5.72 -6.71 4.76
N ALA A 47 -4.73 -7.52 5.08
CA ALA A 47 -4.84 -8.97 4.98
C ALA A 47 -4.67 -9.67 6.32
N ARG A 48 -5.67 -10.49 6.71
CA ARG A 48 -5.65 -11.35 7.88
C ARG A 48 -6.03 -12.78 7.55
N ALA A 49 -5.43 -13.72 8.27
CA ALA A 49 -5.73 -15.14 8.11
C ALA A 49 -6.88 -15.61 9.02
N THR A 50 -7.71 -16.50 8.52
CA THR A 50 -8.63 -17.34 9.32
C THR A 50 -7.90 -18.52 9.92
N SER A 51 -8.52 -19.22 10.90
CA SER A 51 -7.91 -20.39 11.56
C SER A 51 -7.67 -21.57 10.63
N ASP A 52 -8.41 -21.67 9.53
CA ASP A 52 -8.31 -22.72 8.51
C ASP A 52 -7.61 -22.25 7.21
N GLY A 53 -6.86 -21.14 7.27
CA GLY A 53 -5.94 -20.74 6.22
C GLY A 53 -6.57 -20.04 5.01
N LYS A 54 -7.55 -19.15 5.23
CA LYS A 54 -8.04 -18.21 4.21
C LYS A 54 -7.54 -16.80 4.50
N LEU A 55 -7.19 -16.07 3.46
CA LEU A 55 -6.70 -14.69 3.56
C LEU A 55 -7.83 -13.71 3.27
N MET A 56 -8.27 -12.99 4.30
CA MET A 56 -9.42 -12.09 4.27
C MET A 56 -8.99 -10.63 4.17
N ALA A 57 -9.78 -9.80 3.49
CA ALA A 57 -9.63 -8.35 3.51
C ALA A 57 -10.20 -7.80 4.82
N PHE A 58 -9.34 -7.63 5.85
CA PHE A 58 -9.77 -7.23 7.18
C PHE A 58 -8.64 -6.55 7.96
N HIS A 59 -8.95 -5.40 8.61
CA HIS A 59 -7.93 -4.61 9.29
C HIS A 59 -7.64 -5.08 10.71
N ASP A 60 -8.65 -5.15 11.56
CA ASP A 60 -8.49 -5.32 13.00
C ASP A 60 -8.07 -6.75 13.39
N LEU A 61 -7.47 -6.88 14.56
CA LEU A 61 -7.23 -8.19 15.15
C LEU A 61 -8.57 -8.89 15.47
N ASN A 62 -9.51 -8.14 16.03
CA ASN A 62 -10.81 -8.61 16.47
C ASN A 62 -11.92 -8.14 15.52
N LEU A 63 -13.00 -8.91 15.47
CA LEU A 63 -14.18 -8.67 14.64
C LEU A 63 -15.09 -7.55 15.19
N ASP A 64 -14.94 -7.20 16.45
CA ASP A 64 -15.87 -6.44 17.29
C ASP A 64 -16.23 -5.05 16.76
N ARG A 65 -15.30 -4.33 16.13
CA ARG A 65 -15.51 -2.92 15.72
C ARG A 65 -16.44 -2.77 14.52
N VAL A 66 -16.32 -3.67 13.55
CA VAL A 66 -16.98 -3.49 12.26
C VAL A 66 -17.96 -4.60 11.91
N THR A 67 -18.08 -5.65 12.75
CA THR A 67 -19.05 -6.74 12.59
C THR A 67 -19.85 -6.96 13.86
N ASP A 68 -20.86 -7.82 13.78
CA ASP A 68 -21.68 -8.28 14.92
C ASP A 68 -21.06 -9.45 15.71
N ALA A 69 -19.87 -9.90 15.31
CA ALA A 69 -19.13 -10.97 15.99
C ALA A 69 -18.03 -10.42 16.90
N VAL A 70 -17.56 -11.25 17.83
CA VAL A 70 -16.54 -10.87 18.82
C VAL A 70 -15.29 -11.77 18.74
N GLY A 71 -14.15 -11.19 19.12
CA GLY A 71 -12.87 -11.87 19.26
C GLY A 71 -12.05 -11.96 17.98
N PRO A 72 -10.87 -12.58 18.05
CA PRO A 72 -9.90 -12.58 16.96
C PRO A 72 -10.39 -13.33 15.72
N ILE A 73 -10.26 -12.72 14.54
CA ILE A 73 -10.55 -13.35 13.25
C ILE A 73 -9.71 -14.61 13.01
N SER A 74 -8.46 -14.61 13.50
CA SER A 74 -7.52 -15.74 13.37
C SER A 74 -7.95 -17.02 14.13
N LEU A 75 -8.92 -16.91 15.05
CA LEU A 75 -9.50 -18.05 15.77
C LEU A 75 -10.80 -18.54 15.14
N LYS A 76 -11.29 -17.91 14.09
CA LYS A 76 -12.54 -18.30 13.40
C LYS A 76 -12.20 -18.99 12.09
N PRO A 77 -12.88 -20.13 11.76
CA PRO A 77 -12.75 -20.76 10.44
C PRO A 77 -13.48 -19.92 9.39
N TYR A 78 -13.07 -20.03 8.15
CA TYR A 78 -13.62 -19.28 7.01
C TYR A 78 -15.16 -19.35 6.93
N ARG A 79 -15.74 -20.53 7.14
CA ARG A 79 -17.22 -20.71 7.11
C ARG A 79 -17.96 -19.77 8.10
N VAL A 80 -17.33 -19.44 9.22
CA VAL A 80 -17.87 -18.48 10.19
C VAL A 80 -17.66 -17.05 9.69
N VAL A 81 -16.44 -16.72 9.28
CA VAL A 81 -16.09 -15.37 8.79
C VAL A 81 -16.89 -14.97 7.55
N ALA A 82 -17.13 -15.89 6.63
CA ALA A 82 -17.92 -15.66 5.41
C ALA A 82 -19.39 -15.32 5.68
N ALA A 83 -19.94 -15.78 6.82
CA ALA A 83 -21.31 -15.46 7.24
C ALA A 83 -21.44 -14.06 7.88
N LEU A 84 -20.34 -13.46 8.33
CA LEU A 84 -20.34 -12.14 8.98
C LEU A 84 -20.54 -11.02 7.97
N ARG A 85 -21.00 -9.88 8.51
CA ARG A 85 -21.20 -8.67 7.71
C ARG A 85 -20.50 -7.47 8.36
N VAL A 86 -19.70 -6.77 7.57
CA VAL A 86 -19.17 -5.45 7.92
C VAL A 86 -20.32 -4.45 7.85
N ALA A 87 -20.46 -3.61 8.87
CA ALA A 87 -21.55 -2.65 8.99
C ALA A 87 -22.96 -3.26 8.81
N GLY A 88 -23.13 -4.54 9.13
CA GLY A 88 -24.40 -5.27 9.02
C GLY A 88 -24.82 -5.66 7.60
N THR A 89 -24.12 -5.26 6.56
CA THR A 89 -24.54 -5.45 5.16
C THR A 89 -23.52 -6.15 4.29
N GLU A 90 -22.24 -5.79 4.38
CA GLU A 90 -21.20 -6.20 3.46
C GLU A 90 -20.48 -7.50 3.89
N PRO A 91 -20.33 -8.50 3.03
CA PRO A 91 -19.48 -9.65 3.32
C PRO A 91 -18.01 -9.25 3.41
N ILE A 92 -17.23 -9.94 4.24
CA ILE A 92 -15.77 -9.78 4.29
C ILE A 92 -15.17 -10.50 3.08
N PRO A 93 -14.49 -9.78 2.14
CA PRO A 93 -13.95 -10.41 0.93
C PRO A 93 -12.74 -11.30 1.22
N LEU A 94 -12.55 -12.34 0.40
CA LEU A 94 -11.25 -12.98 0.26
C LEU A 94 -10.30 -12.09 -0.56
N ILE A 95 -9.04 -12.00 -0.17
CA ILE A 95 -8.01 -11.32 -0.97
C ILE A 95 -7.93 -11.93 -2.39
N GLU A 96 -8.07 -13.24 -2.48
CA GLU A 96 -8.06 -13.96 -3.76
C GLU A 96 -9.20 -13.52 -4.68
N ASP A 97 -10.40 -13.34 -4.14
CA ASP A 97 -11.58 -12.92 -4.92
C ASP A 97 -11.43 -11.46 -5.41
N LEU A 98 -10.90 -10.57 -4.56
CA LEU A 98 -10.60 -9.19 -4.97
C LEU A 98 -9.59 -9.13 -6.11
N LEU A 99 -8.50 -9.90 -6.00
CA LEU A 99 -7.50 -9.99 -7.05
C LEU A 99 -8.05 -10.62 -8.34
N GLY A 100 -8.97 -11.58 -8.22
CA GLY A 100 -9.62 -12.22 -9.37
C GLY A 100 -10.63 -11.32 -10.07
N ALA A 101 -11.39 -10.51 -9.31
CA ALA A 101 -12.42 -9.63 -9.85
C ALA A 101 -11.85 -8.49 -10.72
N TRP A 102 -10.66 -8.01 -10.39
CA TRP A 102 -10.01 -6.89 -11.10
C TRP A 102 -8.57 -7.23 -11.49
N PRO A 103 -8.36 -8.02 -12.54
CA PRO A 103 -7.03 -8.49 -12.95
C PRO A 103 -6.13 -7.38 -13.51
N ASP A 104 -6.68 -6.26 -13.91
CA ASP A 104 -5.99 -5.08 -14.42
C ASP A 104 -5.61 -4.06 -13.33
N LEU A 105 -6.15 -4.20 -12.11
CA LEU A 105 -5.86 -3.29 -11.02
C LEU A 105 -4.65 -3.72 -10.17
N ARG A 106 -4.05 -2.74 -9.54
CA ARG A 106 -2.93 -2.92 -8.62
C ARG A 106 -3.40 -2.87 -7.17
N PHE A 107 -2.90 -3.80 -6.37
CA PHE A 107 -3.28 -3.93 -4.96
C PHE A 107 -2.09 -3.72 -4.02
N ASN A 108 -2.22 -2.77 -3.11
CA ASN A 108 -1.33 -2.64 -1.96
C ASN A 108 -1.90 -3.47 -0.81
N ILE A 109 -1.20 -4.53 -0.38
CA ILE A 109 -1.69 -5.48 0.62
C ILE A 109 -0.86 -5.37 1.90
N ASP A 110 -1.48 -4.90 3.00
CA ASP A 110 -0.86 -4.86 4.32
C ASP A 110 -1.07 -6.18 5.09
N LEU A 111 0.00 -6.95 5.24
CA LEU A 111 0.00 -8.16 6.06
C LEU A 111 -0.07 -7.82 7.54
N LYS A 112 -1.23 -8.04 8.17
CA LYS A 112 -1.52 -7.67 9.57
C LYS A 112 -1.08 -8.74 10.58
N ASP A 113 -0.93 -9.99 10.18
CA ASP A 113 -0.54 -11.10 11.07
C ASP A 113 0.44 -12.08 10.40
N GLU A 114 0.99 -12.97 11.21
CA GLU A 114 1.93 -13.99 10.76
C GLU A 114 1.22 -15.11 9.98
N GLY A 115 -0.06 -15.37 10.25
CA GLY A 115 -0.87 -16.39 9.57
C GLY A 115 -1.05 -16.11 8.08
N GLY A 116 -1.10 -14.84 7.69
CA GLY A 116 -1.22 -14.44 6.29
C GLY A 116 0.05 -14.67 5.45
N ILE A 117 1.23 -14.73 6.11
CA ILE A 117 2.51 -14.84 5.42
C ILE A 117 2.61 -16.10 4.53
N PRO A 118 2.34 -17.32 5.03
CA PRO A 118 2.44 -18.53 4.21
C PRO A 118 1.32 -18.66 3.17
N LEU A 119 0.23 -17.93 3.33
CA LEU A 119 -0.92 -18.00 2.42
C LEU A 119 -0.74 -17.15 1.17
N LEU A 120 -0.08 -16.00 1.30
CA LEU A 120 0.05 -15.01 0.24
C LEU A 120 0.67 -15.57 -1.05
N PRO A 121 1.79 -16.35 -1.04
CA PRO A 121 2.35 -16.89 -2.29
C PRO A 121 1.36 -17.75 -3.08
N GLY A 122 0.56 -18.55 -2.38
CA GLY A 122 -0.49 -19.37 -3.00
C GLY A 122 -1.58 -18.53 -3.66
N VAL A 123 -2.03 -17.47 -3.00
CA VAL A 123 -2.99 -16.51 -3.55
C VAL A 123 -2.43 -15.82 -4.80
N LEU A 124 -1.21 -15.28 -4.73
CA LEU A 124 -0.58 -14.61 -5.87
C LEU A 124 -0.38 -15.54 -7.08
N ARG A 125 -0.07 -16.82 -6.82
CA ARG A 125 0.09 -17.83 -7.88
C ARG A 125 -1.23 -18.14 -8.57
N ARG A 126 -2.30 -18.35 -7.82
CA ARG A 126 -3.63 -18.66 -8.38
C ARG A 126 -4.23 -17.50 -9.17
N THR A 127 -3.94 -16.26 -8.76
CA THR A 127 -4.48 -15.04 -9.39
C THR A 127 -3.52 -14.40 -10.42
N GLY A 128 -2.30 -14.94 -10.58
CA GLY A 128 -1.28 -14.34 -11.45
C GLY A 128 -0.88 -12.91 -11.06
N ALA A 129 -1.03 -12.54 -9.77
CA ALA A 129 -0.98 -11.14 -9.34
C ALA A 129 0.44 -10.62 -8.97
N TRP A 130 1.51 -11.32 -9.34
CA TRP A 130 2.89 -11.01 -8.95
C TRP A 130 3.33 -9.58 -9.31
N ASP A 131 2.98 -9.12 -10.50
CA ASP A 131 3.41 -7.83 -11.05
C ASP A 131 2.55 -6.66 -10.61
N ARG A 132 1.38 -6.92 -10.03
CA ARG A 132 0.39 -5.92 -9.68
C ARG A 132 0.07 -5.82 -8.18
N VAL A 133 0.88 -6.50 -7.34
CA VAL A 133 0.77 -6.43 -5.89
C VAL A 133 2.01 -5.77 -5.28
N CYS A 134 1.77 -4.90 -4.30
CA CYS A 134 2.79 -4.41 -3.38
C CYS A 134 2.50 -4.96 -1.99
N VAL A 135 3.47 -5.62 -1.38
CA VAL A 135 3.35 -6.16 -0.02
C VAL A 135 3.88 -5.16 0.98
N THR A 136 3.05 -4.79 1.94
CA THR A 136 3.42 -3.92 3.05
C THR A 136 3.18 -4.59 4.40
N SER A 137 3.83 -4.10 5.45
CA SER A 137 3.54 -4.44 6.83
C SER A 137 4.23 -3.49 7.79
N PHE A 138 3.58 -3.21 8.92
CA PHE A 138 4.19 -2.48 10.05
C PHE A 138 5.24 -3.32 10.80
N SER A 139 5.42 -4.58 10.43
CA SER A 139 6.43 -5.49 10.99
C SER A 139 7.54 -5.79 9.97
N GLY A 140 8.75 -5.32 10.26
CA GLY A 140 9.91 -5.69 9.43
C GLY A 140 10.23 -7.20 9.49
N ALA A 141 9.80 -7.89 10.53
CA ALA A 141 9.92 -9.35 10.61
C ALA A 141 8.97 -10.03 9.61
N ARG A 142 7.69 -9.58 9.53
CA ARG A 142 6.72 -10.08 8.55
C ARG A 142 7.19 -9.85 7.11
N LEU A 143 7.68 -8.64 6.80
CA LEU A 143 8.21 -8.35 5.46
C LEU A 143 9.36 -9.29 5.09
N ARG A 144 10.30 -9.54 6.02
CA ARG A 144 11.40 -10.47 5.76
C ARG A 144 10.92 -11.92 5.60
N ALA A 145 9.95 -12.35 6.41
CA ALA A 145 9.38 -13.69 6.33
C ALA A 145 8.60 -13.89 5.03
N ALA A 146 7.74 -12.93 4.66
CA ALA A 146 7.02 -12.94 3.39
C ALA A 146 7.98 -13.03 2.20
N ARG A 147 9.01 -12.18 2.16
CA ARG A 147 10.01 -12.19 1.09
C ARG A 147 10.67 -13.57 0.89
N LYS A 148 10.93 -14.31 1.97
CA LYS A 148 11.58 -15.64 1.88
C LYS A 148 10.66 -16.69 1.24
N LEU A 149 9.34 -16.51 1.34
CA LEU A 149 8.35 -17.46 0.81
C LEU A 149 7.88 -17.11 -0.60
N LEU A 150 8.12 -15.86 -1.04
CA LEU A 150 7.78 -15.42 -2.39
C LEU A 150 8.77 -16.00 -3.39
N ASP A 151 8.31 -16.83 -4.30
CA ASP A 151 9.08 -17.50 -5.35
C ASP A 151 9.25 -16.62 -6.62
N HIS A 152 8.53 -15.49 -6.69
CA HIS A 152 8.68 -14.47 -7.74
C HIS A 152 8.95 -13.09 -7.13
N PRO A 153 9.60 -12.18 -7.86
CA PRO A 153 9.75 -10.79 -7.44
C PRO A 153 8.39 -10.12 -7.28
N VAL A 154 8.17 -9.47 -6.13
CA VAL A 154 6.97 -8.67 -5.83
C VAL A 154 7.43 -7.31 -5.32
N CYS A 155 6.69 -6.25 -5.63
CA CYS A 155 6.93 -4.95 -5.01
C CYS A 155 6.79 -5.06 -3.48
N MET A 156 7.72 -4.47 -2.76
CA MET A 156 7.64 -4.42 -1.29
C MET A 156 7.94 -3.01 -0.78
N THR A 157 7.32 -2.66 0.33
CA THR A 157 7.62 -1.40 1.03
C THR A 157 8.83 -1.52 1.95
N THR A 158 9.34 -0.38 2.38
CA THR A 158 10.34 -0.31 3.44
C THR A 158 9.74 -0.72 4.80
N SER A 159 10.55 -1.36 5.64
CA SER A 159 10.19 -1.60 7.05
C SER A 159 10.25 -0.33 7.89
N PRO A 160 9.60 -0.27 9.08
CA PRO A 160 9.67 0.87 9.99
C PRO A 160 11.10 1.28 10.37
N SER A 161 12.00 0.30 10.57
CA SER A 161 13.42 0.57 10.84
C SER A 161 14.15 1.18 9.63
N ALA A 162 13.76 0.81 8.42
CA ALA A 162 14.28 1.41 7.19
C ALA A 162 13.76 2.83 7.00
N ILE A 163 12.49 3.12 7.33
CA ILE A 163 11.94 4.49 7.34
C ILE A 163 12.76 5.38 8.29
N ALA A 164 13.07 4.89 9.51
CA ALA A 164 13.93 5.61 10.44
C ALA A 164 15.34 5.83 9.85
N ALA A 165 15.93 4.83 9.20
CA ALA A 165 17.23 4.98 8.54
C ALA A 165 17.20 6.04 7.41
N VAL A 166 16.13 6.10 6.60
CA VAL A 166 15.93 7.14 5.58
C VAL A 166 15.83 8.53 6.25
N ARG A 167 15.02 8.63 7.33
CA ARG A 167 14.78 9.89 8.03
C ARG A 167 16.07 10.48 8.62
N TYR A 168 16.94 9.64 9.16
CA TYR A 168 18.18 10.06 9.84
C TYR A 168 19.43 9.87 8.98
N SER A 169 19.31 9.38 7.73
CA SER A 169 20.45 9.33 6.83
C SER A 169 20.99 10.75 6.61
N ILE A 170 22.28 10.95 6.88
CA ILE A 170 22.98 12.19 6.58
C ILE A 170 23.16 12.17 5.06
N GLY A 171 22.25 12.83 4.33
CA GLY A 171 22.44 13.11 2.93
C GLY A 171 23.67 14.03 2.76
N PRO A 172 24.39 13.96 1.63
CA PRO A 172 25.42 14.94 1.35
C PRO A 172 24.80 16.34 1.47
N ARG A 173 25.52 17.29 2.06
CA ARG A 173 25.20 18.71 2.02
C ARG A 173 25.24 19.13 0.55
N LEU A 174 24.09 19.10 -0.14
CA LEU A 174 24.01 19.61 -1.50
C LEU A 174 24.21 21.12 -1.47
N PRO A 175 25.12 21.67 -2.30
CA PRO A 175 25.16 23.10 -2.55
C PRO A 175 23.80 23.52 -3.13
N ARG A 176 23.32 24.71 -2.77
CA ARG A 176 22.02 25.26 -3.17
C ARG A 176 21.80 25.41 -4.68
N SER A 177 22.75 25.03 -5.51
CA SER A 177 22.77 25.22 -6.98
C SER A 177 22.96 23.95 -7.81
N ALA A 178 22.88 22.75 -7.25
CA ALA A 178 22.99 21.52 -8.04
C ALA A 178 21.64 21.14 -8.64
N GLY A 179 21.52 21.20 -9.95
CA GLY A 179 20.41 20.64 -10.74
C GLY A 179 20.25 19.13 -10.56
N PRO A 180 19.26 18.47 -11.20
CA PRO A 180 18.91 17.06 -11.00
C PRO A 180 19.99 16.12 -11.53
N GLY A 181 21.08 15.93 -10.80
CA GLY A 181 22.19 15.08 -11.18
C GLY A 181 23.13 14.81 -10.01
N ARG A 182 22.99 13.62 -9.41
CA ARG A 182 23.98 12.86 -8.65
C ARG A 182 24.73 13.57 -7.51
N ALA A 183 24.36 13.20 -6.27
CA ALA A 183 25.30 13.26 -5.14
C ALA A 183 25.20 11.93 -4.37
N GLU A 184 25.93 10.93 -4.80
CA GLU A 184 26.05 9.63 -4.12
C GLU A 184 27.29 9.63 -3.20
N GLY A 185 27.07 9.85 -1.89
CA GLY A 185 28.09 9.59 -0.87
C GLY A 185 28.11 8.10 -0.43
N PRO A 186 29.24 7.58 0.11
CA PRO A 186 29.39 6.17 0.47
C PRO A 186 28.31 5.59 1.42
N PRO A 187 27.78 6.31 2.44
CA PRO A 187 26.72 5.79 3.30
C PRO A 187 25.39 5.57 2.57
N THR A 188 25.06 6.45 1.62
CA THR A 188 23.82 6.41 0.84
C THR A 188 23.79 5.18 -0.07
N ARG A 189 24.90 4.85 -0.71
CA ARG A 189 25.02 3.66 -1.58
C ARG A 189 24.82 2.35 -0.80
N ARG A 190 25.35 2.26 0.43
CA ARG A 190 25.15 1.06 1.29
C ARG A 190 23.69 0.88 1.69
N LEU A 191 23.03 1.98 2.08
CA LEU A 191 21.60 1.94 2.44
C LEU A 191 20.75 1.60 1.22
N ALA A 192 20.94 2.27 0.08
CA ALA A 192 20.23 1.99 -1.17
C ALA A 192 20.36 0.51 -1.57
N ARG A 193 21.58 -0.06 -1.51
CA ARG A 193 21.81 -1.49 -1.80
C ARG A 193 21.08 -2.40 -0.81
N ARG A 194 21.08 -2.08 0.49
CA ARG A 194 20.35 -2.86 1.50
C ARG A 194 18.85 -2.85 1.24
N LEU A 195 18.28 -1.69 0.92
CA LEU A 195 16.86 -1.53 0.60
C LEU A 195 16.50 -2.28 -0.67
N SER A 196 17.28 -2.15 -1.73
CA SER A 196 17.10 -2.87 -2.98
C SER A 196 17.19 -4.38 -2.79
N ASN A 197 18.17 -4.87 -2.04
CA ASN A 197 18.31 -6.31 -1.71
C ASN A 197 17.15 -6.81 -0.84
N ALA A 198 16.54 -5.95 -0.04
CA ALA A 198 15.33 -6.26 0.71
C ALA A 198 14.05 -6.24 -0.16
N GLY A 199 14.15 -5.95 -1.45
CA GLY A 199 13.01 -5.84 -2.36
C GLY A 199 12.21 -4.54 -2.21
N ALA A 200 12.65 -3.61 -1.32
CA ALA A 200 11.96 -2.35 -1.12
C ALA A 200 12.12 -1.44 -2.34
N ARG A 201 10.99 -0.92 -2.83
CA ARG A 201 10.91 -0.01 -3.99
C ARG A 201 10.17 1.26 -3.68
N CYS A 202 9.34 1.24 -2.64
CA CYS A 202 8.62 2.40 -2.15
C CYS A 202 8.66 2.43 -0.62
N THR A 203 8.36 3.58 -0.07
CA THR A 203 8.19 3.80 1.36
C THR A 203 6.81 4.39 1.60
N GLN A 204 6.08 3.84 2.56
CA GLN A 204 4.74 4.27 2.91
C GLN A 204 4.77 4.84 4.32
N VAL A 205 4.46 6.12 4.45
CA VAL A 205 4.68 6.86 5.71
C VAL A 205 3.48 7.71 6.10
N PRO A 206 3.22 7.89 7.42
CA PRO A 206 2.21 8.84 7.86
C PRO A 206 2.63 10.28 7.52
N GLY A 207 1.67 11.17 7.29
CA GLY A 207 1.91 12.55 6.88
C GLY A 207 2.94 13.30 7.72
N ARG A 208 3.01 13.05 9.04
CA ARG A 208 4.00 13.67 9.94
C ARG A 208 5.46 13.31 9.62
N VAL A 209 5.71 12.24 8.88
CA VAL A 209 7.05 11.80 8.48
C VAL A 209 7.45 12.37 7.13
N ALA A 210 6.50 12.59 6.22
CA ALA A 210 6.71 13.05 4.85
C ALA A 210 7.06 14.55 4.81
N THR A 211 8.23 14.90 5.28
CA THR A 211 8.79 16.26 5.14
C THR A 211 9.55 16.38 3.81
N ARG A 212 9.74 17.61 3.30
CA ARG A 212 10.53 17.86 2.08
C ARG A 212 11.92 17.19 2.12
N SER A 213 12.56 17.18 3.28
CA SER A 213 13.86 16.53 3.44
C SER A 213 13.77 15.00 3.41
N PHE A 214 12.68 14.41 3.94
CA PHE A 214 12.44 12.97 3.87
C PHE A 214 12.19 12.53 2.43
N VAL A 215 11.29 13.20 1.71
CA VAL A 215 10.95 12.90 0.32
C VAL A 215 12.22 12.92 -0.55
N ARG A 216 13.01 14.01 -0.50
CA ARG A 216 14.27 14.10 -1.25
C ARG A 216 15.26 12.98 -0.92
N ARG A 217 15.37 12.57 0.35
CA ARG A 217 16.26 11.46 0.74
C ARG A 217 15.76 10.11 0.24
N ALA A 218 14.45 9.87 0.29
CA ALA A 218 13.86 8.66 -0.25
C ALA A 218 14.09 8.56 -1.77
N HIS A 219 13.83 9.63 -2.51
CA HIS A 219 14.11 9.70 -3.95
C HIS A 219 15.60 9.47 -4.27
N ALA A 220 16.51 10.06 -3.50
CA ALA A 220 17.96 9.83 -3.64
C ALA A 220 18.38 8.37 -3.38
N LEU A 221 17.56 7.59 -2.68
CA LEU A 221 17.73 6.16 -2.44
C LEU A 221 16.99 5.29 -3.47
N GLY A 222 16.29 5.89 -4.43
CA GLY A 222 15.48 5.21 -5.44
C GLY A 222 14.18 4.63 -4.90
N LEU A 223 13.59 5.27 -3.89
CA LEU A 223 12.32 4.88 -3.29
C LEU A 223 11.23 5.89 -3.66
N ASP A 224 10.09 5.41 -4.13
CA ASP A 224 8.87 6.19 -4.21
C ASP A 224 8.32 6.45 -2.78
N VAL A 225 7.69 7.59 -2.57
CA VAL A 225 7.10 8.00 -1.29
C VAL A 225 5.58 8.06 -1.40
N HIS A 226 4.89 7.17 -0.69
CA HIS A 226 3.44 7.20 -0.57
C HIS A 226 3.04 7.63 0.84
N VAL A 227 2.06 8.53 0.93
CA VAL A 227 1.65 9.12 2.23
C VAL A 227 0.25 8.67 2.59
N TRP A 228 0.05 8.25 3.84
CA TRP A 228 -1.21 7.75 4.39
C TRP A 228 -1.53 8.35 5.76
N THR A 229 -2.76 8.31 6.28
CA THR A 229 -4.00 8.38 5.51
C THR A 229 -4.35 9.85 5.41
N ILE A 230 -4.54 10.38 4.22
CA ILE A 230 -4.72 11.81 3.98
C ILE A 230 -6.12 12.05 3.44
N ASN A 231 -7.01 12.56 4.30
CA ASN A 231 -8.43 12.78 3.98
C ASN A 231 -8.80 14.25 3.81
N ASP A 232 -7.89 15.16 4.14
CA ASP A 232 -8.11 16.60 4.05
C ASP A 232 -7.55 17.17 2.73
N ARG A 233 -8.37 17.94 2.01
CA ARG A 233 -8.03 18.52 0.71
C ARG A 233 -6.77 19.39 0.74
N ALA A 234 -6.62 20.23 1.78
CA ALA A 234 -5.46 21.10 1.90
C ALA A 234 -4.19 20.28 2.18
N ALA A 235 -4.32 19.21 2.98
CA ALA A 235 -3.23 18.27 3.21
C ALA A 235 -2.84 17.51 1.93
N MET A 236 -3.81 17.06 1.12
CA MET A 236 -3.56 16.44 -0.19
C MET A 236 -2.73 17.37 -1.08
N THR A 237 -3.18 18.61 -1.27
CA THR A 237 -2.46 19.62 -2.06
C THR A 237 -1.04 19.84 -1.52
N ARG A 238 -0.89 20.01 -0.22
CA ARG A 238 0.42 20.21 0.42
C ARG A 238 1.39 19.06 0.18
N PHE A 239 0.93 17.81 0.25
CA PHE A 239 1.80 16.65 0.00
C PHE A 239 2.17 16.52 -1.47
N LEU A 240 1.25 16.81 -2.40
CA LEU A 240 1.55 16.88 -3.83
C LEU A 240 2.60 17.96 -4.12
N ASP A 241 2.55 19.11 -3.45
CA ASP A 241 3.57 20.18 -3.56
C ASP A 241 4.93 19.81 -2.91
N LEU A 242 4.96 18.76 -2.10
CA LEU A 242 6.21 18.17 -1.58
C LEU A 242 6.79 17.11 -2.52
N ASP A 243 6.14 16.85 -3.68
CA ASP A 243 6.57 15.89 -4.68
C ASP A 243 6.53 14.44 -4.15
N VAL A 244 5.48 14.08 -3.40
CA VAL A 244 5.25 12.69 -3.03
C VAL A 244 4.75 11.90 -4.25
N ASP A 245 5.12 10.63 -4.34
CA ASP A 245 4.79 9.78 -5.49
C ASP A 245 3.39 9.15 -5.40
N GLY A 246 2.73 9.26 -4.24
CA GLY A 246 1.35 8.80 -4.10
C GLY A 246 0.71 9.18 -2.78
N ILE A 247 -0.62 9.20 -2.78
CA ILE A 247 -1.47 9.49 -1.61
C ILE A 247 -2.45 8.34 -1.42
N MET A 248 -2.55 7.84 -0.17
CA MET A 248 -3.59 6.91 0.28
C MET A 248 -4.62 7.68 1.07
N THR A 249 -5.89 7.51 0.70
CA THR A 249 -7.01 8.24 1.29
C THR A 249 -8.24 7.36 1.48
N ASP A 250 -9.02 7.64 2.52
CA ASP A 250 -10.39 7.13 2.65
C ASP A 250 -11.36 7.96 1.81
N ASP A 251 -11.07 9.27 1.61
CA ASP A 251 -11.88 10.19 0.82
C ASP A 251 -11.42 10.22 -0.65
N ILE A 252 -11.82 9.18 -1.37
CA ILE A 252 -11.40 8.95 -2.76
C ILE A 252 -12.00 9.96 -3.74
N GLU A 253 -13.17 10.53 -3.44
CA GLU A 253 -13.78 11.55 -4.30
C GLU A 253 -13.01 12.88 -4.22
N THR A 254 -12.64 13.30 -3.00
CA THR A 254 -11.84 14.51 -2.81
C THR A 254 -10.45 14.39 -3.44
N LEU A 255 -9.76 13.25 -3.26
CA LEU A 255 -8.45 13.07 -3.89
C LEU A 255 -8.54 13.09 -5.42
N ARG A 256 -9.54 12.42 -5.98
CA ARG A 256 -9.79 12.44 -7.44
C ARG A 256 -10.01 13.87 -7.94
N ALA A 257 -10.85 14.65 -7.25
CA ALA A 257 -11.13 16.04 -7.62
C ALA A 257 -9.85 16.90 -7.59
N VAL A 258 -9.05 16.79 -6.53
CA VAL A 258 -7.75 17.50 -6.42
C VAL A 258 -6.82 17.15 -7.57
N LEU A 259 -6.72 15.87 -7.91
CA LEU A 259 -5.83 15.42 -9.00
C LEU A 259 -6.32 15.85 -10.38
N ILE A 260 -7.63 15.88 -10.61
CA ILE A 260 -8.22 16.41 -11.87
C ILE A 260 -7.91 17.90 -12.02
N GLU A 261 -8.13 18.71 -10.99
CA GLU A 261 -7.83 20.14 -11.00
C GLU A 261 -6.35 20.45 -11.26
N ARG A 262 -5.46 19.55 -10.84
CA ARG A 262 -4.02 19.66 -11.06
C ARG A 262 -3.56 19.08 -12.41
N GLY A 263 -4.46 18.47 -13.19
CA GLY A 263 -4.10 17.72 -14.42
C GLY A 263 -3.23 16.48 -14.15
N GLN A 264 -3.37 15.90 -12.94
CA GLN A 264 -2.57 14.76 -12.46
C GLN A 264 -3.42 13.50 -12.17
N TRP A 265 -4.67 13.50 -12.65
CA TRP A 265 -5.51 12.31 -12.56
C TRP A 265 -5.22 11.37 -13.73
N TYR A 266 -4.80 10.16 -13.42
CA TYR A 266 -4.50 9.11 -14.38
C TYR A 266 -5.39 7.90 -14.08
N PRO A 267 -6.57 7.80 -14.73
CA PRO A 267 -7.50 6.71 -14.47
C PRO A 267 -6.95 5.38 -14.97
N ARG A 268 -7.50 4.28 -14.47
CA ARG A 268 -7.25 2.95 -15.01
C ARG A 268 -7.59 2.88 -16.50
N THR A 269 -6.87 2.06 -17.25
CA THR A 269 -7.20 1.80 -18.66
C THR A 269 -8.57 1.13 -18.78
N GLY A 270 -9.45 1.68 -19.64
CA GLY A 270 -10.81 1.15 -19.85
C GLY A 270 -11.85 1.66 -18.84
N ALA A 271 -11.58 2.75 -18.11
CA ALA A 271 -12.59 3.46 -17.30
C ALA A 271 -13.30 4.52 -18.12
#